data_61e17f4d7ead80d2d4a504b8108b12d6
#
_entry.id   61e17f4d7ead80d2d4a504b8108b12d6
#
_cell.length_a   1.000
_cell.length_b   1.000
_cell.length_c   1.000
_cell.angle_alpha   90.00
_cell.angle_beta   90.00
_cell.angle_gamma   90.00
#
_symmetry.space_group_name_H-M   'P 1'
#
loop_
_entity.id
_entity.type
_entity.pdbx_description
1 polymer ?
#
loop_
_entity_poly.entity_id
_entity_poly.type
_entity_poly.pdbx_seq_one_letter_code
_entity_poly.pdbx_strand_id
1 'polypeptide(L)'
;MKRSRTPWSTKLRPEMKPKVTTDPKGRGQMLLPTPGLVAEEISTIPFGHLLTVSGLRLRLARRFDADLTCPLMTGIFYNLVAGAAEERLEEAQPALAPYWRVIRDDGSLSPKTPGGPELQAQRLREEGHSIDQVRARLVVTNFREYLFS
;
A
#
# COMPACT_ATOMS: atom_id res chain seq x y z
N MET A 1 10.36 6.44 27.05
CA MET A 1 9.61 5.21 27.29
C MET A 1 8.68 4.89 26.15
N LYS A 2 8.71 3.69 25.67
CA LYS A 2 7.84 3.25 24.59
C LYS A 2 6.40 3.11 25.07
N ARG A 3 5.48 3.58 24.25
CA ARG A 3 4.06 3.32 24.52
C ARG A 3 3.75 1.84 24.31
N SER A 4 2.96 1.30 25.25
CA SER A 4 2.45 -0.05 25.10
C SER A 4 1.30 -0.03 24.10
N ARG A 5 1.43 -0.75 23.00
CA ARG A 5 0.34 -0.96 22.04
C ARG A 5 0.63 -2.19 21.21
N THR A 6 -0.42 -2.71 20.59
CA THR A 6 -0.33 -3.90 19.77
C THR A 6 0.57 -3.64 18.56
N PRO A 7 1.59 -4.47 18.33
CA PRO A 7 2.43 -4.35 17.15
C PRO A 7 1.62 -4.46 15.84
N TRP A 8 2.06 -3.74 14.81
CA TRP A 8 1.40 -3.78 13.51
C TRP A 8 1.36 -5.20 12.94
N SER A 9 2.43 -5.97 13.12
CA SER A 9 2.52 -7.32 12.59
C SER A 9 1.42 -8.24 13.11
N THR A 10 0.97 -8.06 14.35
CA THR A 10 -0.10 -8.89 14.92
C THR A 10 -1.48 -8.50 14.36
N LYS A 11 -1.59 -7.33 13.74
CA LYS A 11 -2.84 -6.87 13.15
C LYS A 11 -3.05 -7.39 11.74
N LEU A 12 -2.06 -8.06 11.16
CA LEU A 12 -2.17 -8.58 9.79
C LEU A 12 -3.19 -9.72 9.65
N ARG A 13 -3.53 -10.37 10.74
CA ARG A 13 -4.61 -11.37 10.80
C ARG A 13 -4.50 -12.42 9.70
N PRO A 14 -3.46 -13.28 9.77
CA PRO A 14 -3.21 -14.26 8.70
C PRO A 14 -4.35 -15.29 8.51
N GLU A 15 -5.22 -15.43 9.50
CA GLU A 15 -6.35 -16.34 9.42
C GLU A 15 -7.50 -15.80 8.55
N MET A 16 -7.48 -14.50 8.19
CA MET A 16 -8.52 -13.92 7.34
C MET A 16 -8.45 -14.50 5.94
N LYS A 17 -9.64 -14.70 5.35
CA LYS A 17 -9.76 -15.18 3.98
C LYS A 17 -10.45 -14.13 3.11
N PRO A 18 -10.06 -14.00 1.85
CA PRO A 18 -10.72 -13.06 0.94
C PRO A 18 -12.13 -13.55 0.62
N LYS A 19 -12.99 -12.61 0.23
CA LYS A 19 -14.37 -12.90 -0.09
C LYS A 19 -14.79 -11.99 -1.25
N VAL A 20 -15.60 -12.52 -2.17
CA VAL A 20 -16.20 -11.73 -3.23
C VAL A 20 -17.69 -11.60 -2.94
N THR A 21 -18.20 -10.39 -2.98
CA THR A 21 -19.61 -10.10 -2.69
C THR A 21 -20.13 -9.06 -3.67
N THR A 22 -21.46 -8.91 -3.72
CA THR A 22 -22.07 -7.88 -4.56
C THR A 22 -21.85 -6.51 -3.91
N ASP A 23 -21.36 -5.55 -4.71
CA ASP A 23 -21.17 -4.19 -4.23
C ASP A 23 -22.50 -3.54 -3.94
N PRO A 24 -22.75 -3.06 -2.71
CA PRO A 24 -24.02 -2.40 -2.38
C PRO A 24 -24.27 -1.13 -3.18
N LYS A 25 -23.24 -0.54 -3.79
CA LYS A 25 -23.39 0.65 -4.64
C LYS A 25 -23.58 0.31 -6.11
N GLY A 26 -23.76 -0.97 -6.45
CA GLY A 26 -24.09 -1.39 -7.80
C GLY A 26 -22.96 -1.40 -8.80
N ARG A 27 -21.69 -1.46 -8.33
CA ARG A 27 -20.52 -1.47 -9.21
C ARG A 27 -20.09 -2.87 -9.66
N GLY A 28 -20.85 -3.91 -9.28
CA GLY A 28 -20.57 -5.29 -9.66
C GLY A 28 -20.10 -6.15 -8.50
N GLN A 29 -19.29 -7.16 -8.81
CA GLN A 29 -18.74 -8.06 -7.79
C GLN A 29 -17.50 -7.45 -7.19
N MET A 30 -17.48 -7.34 -5.87
CA MET A 30 -16.44 -6.64 -5.13
C MET A 30 -15.62 -7.61 -4.30
N LEU A 31 -14.31 -7.57 -4.48
CA LEU A 31 -13.39 -8.32 -3.63
C LEU A 31 -13.24 -7.62 -2.29
N LEU A 32 -13.42 -8.38 -1.22
CA LEU A 32 -13.05 -7.97 0.13
C LEU A 32 -11.67 -8.60 0.40
N PRO A 33 -10.60 -7.80 0.36
CA PRO A 33 -9.25 -8.35 0.47
C PRO A 33 -8.89 -8.69 1.91
N THR A 34 -7.68 -9.21 2.08
CA THR A 34 -7.09 -9.42 3.40
C THR A 34 -5.77 -8.65 3.47
N PRO A 35 -5.26 -8.39 4.67
CA PRO A 35 -3.93 -7.77 4.78
C PRO A 35 -2.84 -8.59 4.08
N GLY A 36 -2.92 -9.91 4.16
CA GLY A 36 -1.96 -10.79 3.49
C GLY A 36 -1.96 -10.66 1.99
N LEU A 37 -3.16 -10.57 1.38
CA LEU A 37 -3.27 -10.36 -0.06
C LEU A 37 -2.68 -9.02 -0.49
N VAL A 38 -2.96 -7.98 0.28
CA VAL A 38 -2.42 -6.64 0.00
C VAL A 38 -0.89 -6.69 0.05
N ALA A 39 -0.34 -7.33 1.09
CA ALA A 39 1.12 -7.48 1.21
C ALA A 39 1.72 -8.27 0.05
N GLU A 40 1.07 -9.37 -0.34
CA GLU A 40 1.54 -10.18 -1.48
C GLU A 40 1.59 -9.38 -2.77
N GLU A 41 0.53 -8.63 -3.06
CA GLU A 41 0.48 -7.86 -4.30
C GLU A 41 1.53 -6.75 -4.30
N ILE A 42 1.70 -6.06 -3.18
CA ILE A 42 2.72 -5.02 -3.06
C ILE A 42 4.12 -5.62 -3.26
N SER A 43 4.33 -6.83 -2.76
CA SER A 43 5.64 -7.50 -2.88
C SER A 43 6.02 -7.83 -4.32
N THR A 44 5.08 -7.80 -5.25
CA THR A 44 5.38 -8.02 -6.67
C THR A 44 5.94 -6.79 -7.36
N ILE A 45 5.84 -5.62 -6.75
CA ILE A 45 6.34 -4.37 -7.37
C ILE A 45 7.87 -4.37 -7.32
N PRO A 46 8.55 -4.32 -8.46
CA PRO A 46 10.02 -4.37 -8.46
C PRO A 46 10.64 -3.10 -7.90
N PHE A 47 11.88 -3.23 -7.45
CA PHE A 47 12.68 -2.10 -7.01
C PHE A 47 12.70 -1.00 -8.09
N GLY A 48 12.49 0.25 -7.66
CA GLY A 48 12.48 1.39 -8.58
C GLY A 48 11.19 1.59 -9.34
N HIS A 49 10.21 0.70 -9.16
CA HIS A 49 8.91 0.81 -9.81
C HIS A 49 7.83 1.24 -8.81
N LEU A 50 6.71 1.69 -9.36
CA LEU A 50 5.60 2.23 -8.56
C LEU A 50 4.29 1.60 -8.99
N LEU A 51 3.32 1.64 -8.08
CA LEU A 51 1.95 1.25 -8.36
C LEU A 51 1.03 2.28 -7.72
N THR A 52 -0.01 2.71 -8.42
CA THR A 52 -1.00 3.60 -7.81
C THR A 52 -1.96 2.79 -6.96
N VAL A 53 -2.66 3.47 -6.05
CA VAL A 53 -3.69 2.82 -5.23
C VAL A 53 -4.75 2.16 -6.11
N SER A 54 -5.19 2.84 -7.17
CA SER A 54 -6.15 2.27 -8.11
C SER A 54 -5.57 1.05 -8.82
N GLY A 55 -4.29 1.11 -9.18
CA GLY A 55 -3.60 -0.03 -9.79
C GLY A 55 -3.54 -1.23 -8.87
N LEU A 56 -3.26 -0.99 -7.59
CA LEU A 56 -3.23 -2.05 -6.58
C LEU A 56 -4.60 -2.74 -6.48
N ARG A 57 -5.67 -1.94 -6.39
CA ARG A 57 -7.02 -2.49 -6.29
C ARG A 57 -7.42 -3.28 -7.54
N LEU A 58 -7.04 -2.79 -8.71
CA LEU A 58 -7.35 -3.47 -9.97
C LEU A 58 -6.64 -4.82 -10.06
N ARG A 59 -5.36 -4.86 -9.68
CA ARG A 59 -4.60 -6.11 -9.71
C ARG A 59 -5.19 -7.14 -8.76
N LEU A 60 -5.59 -6.72 -7.57
CA LEU A 60 -6.24 -7.61 -6.60
C LEU A 60 -7.56 -8.15 -7.16
N ALA A 61 -8.39 -7.27 -7.73
CA ALA A 61 -9.68 -7.68 -8.30
C ALA A 61 -9.50 -8.73 -9.39
N ARG A 62 -8.52 -8.53 -10.27
CA ARG A 62 -8.24 -9.45 -11.37
C ARG A 62 -7.86 -10.85 -10.89
N ARG A 63 -7.21 -10.95 -9.75
CA ARG A 63 -6.82 -12.25 -9.20
C ARG A 63 -8.03 -13.11 -8.84
N PHE A 64 -9.18 -12.50 -8.60
CA PHE A 64 -10.40 -13.19 -8.16
C PHE A 64 -11.56 -13.01 -9.12
N ASP A 65 -11.29 -12.56 -10.35
CA ASP A 65 -12.31 -12.28 -11.36
C ASP A 65 -13.41 -11.36 -10.84
N ALA A 66 -13.04 -10.41 -9.97
CA ALA A 66 -13.96 -9.42 -9.43
C ALA A 66 -13.90 -8.14 -10.27
N ASP A 67 -14.96 -7.36 -10.20
CA ASP A 67 -15.03 -6.09 -10.94
C ASP A 67 -14.26 -4.98 -10.25
N LEU A 68 -14.18 -5.05 -8.92
CA LEU A 68 -13.43 -4.07 -8.14
C LEU A 68 -13.00 -4.68 -6.81
N THR A 69 -12.11 -3.97 -6.11
CA THR A 69 -11.69 -4.31 -4.75
C THR A 69 -12.17 -3.20 -3.81
N CYS A 70 -12.70 -3.57 -2.65
CA CYS A 70 -13.23 -2.63 -1.67
C CYS A 70 -12.18 -1.54 -1.34
N PRO A 71 -12.47 -0.26 -1.65
CA PRO A 71 -11.51 0.82 -1.39
C PRO A 71 -11.22 1.01 0.09
N LEU A 72 -12.24 0.91 0.93
CA LEU A 72 -12.10 1.11 2.37
C LEU A 72 -11.17 0.07 2.98
N MET A 73 -11.44 -1.21 2.70
CA MET A 73 -10.62 -2.30 3.25
C MET A 73 -9.20 -2.26 2.71
N THR A 74 -9.03 -1.92 1.44
CA THR A 74 -7.70 -1.78 0.85
C THR A 74 -6.89 -0.72 1.59
N GLY A 75 -7.50 0.43 1.88
CA GLY A 75 -6.83 1.51 2.60
C GLY A 75 -6.44 1.11 4.02
N ILE A 76 -7.36 0.47 4.74
CA ILE A 76 -7.09 0.02 6.10
C ILE A 76 -5.95 -1.00 6.10
N PHE A 77 -6.02 -1.99 5.22
CA PHE A 77 -5.02 -3.06 5.18
C PHE A 77 -3.68 -2.59 4.64
N TYR A 78 -3.69 -1.64 3.70
CA TYR A 78 -2.45 -1.01 3.26
C TYR A 78 -1.72 -0.36 4.45
N ASN A 79 -2.44 0.36 5.30
CA ASN A 79 -1.83 0.98 6.48
C ASN A 79 -1.28 -0.06 7.45
N LEU A 80 -1.97 -1.20 7.62
CA LEU A 80 -1.44 -2.28 8.45
C LEU A 80 -0.13 -2.82 7.88
N VAL A 81 -0.08 -3.02 6.57
CA VAL A 81 1.12 -3.53 5.88
C VAL A 81 2.26 -2.52 6.02
N ALA A 82 1.98 -1.23 5.83
CA ALA A 82 2.99 -0.18 5.95
C ALA A 82 3.53 -0.10 7.37
N GLY A 83 2.64 -0.16 8.37
CA GLY A 83 3.04 -0.14 9.78
C GLY A 83 3.93 -1.32 10.13
N ALA A 84 3.56 -2.51 9.67
CA ALA A 84 4.34 -3.72 9.92
C ALA A 84 5.72 -3.65 9.24
N ALA A 85 5.79 -3.08 8.03
CA ALA A 85 7.04 -2.94 7.31
C ALA A 85 8.01 -2.03 8.07
N GLU A 86 7.54 -0.86 8.53
CA GLU A 86 8.40 0.06 9.26
C GLU A 86 8.81 -0.51 10.61
N GLU A 87 7.93 -1.24 11.27
CA GLU A 87 8.24 -1.91 12.53
C GLU A 87 9.39 -2.89 12.37
N ARG A 88 9.38 -3.69 11.29
CA ARG A 88 10.47 -4.63 11.01
C ARG A 88 11.77 -3.91 10.70
N LEU A 89 11.70 -2.81 9.94
CA LEU A 89 12.90 -2.03 9.61
C LEU A 89 13.53 -1.40 10.85
N GLU A 90 12.71 -0.97 11.82
CA GLU A 90 13.22 -0.48 13.10
C GLU A 90 13.98 -1.56 13.86
N GLU A 91 13.61 -2.82 13.67
CA GLU A 91 14.24 -3.97 14.30
C GLU A 91 15.39 -4.53 13.45
N ALA A 92 15.85 -3.78 12.46
CA ALA A 92 16.89 -4.18 11.52
C ALA A 92 16.55 -5.46 10.75
N GLN A 93 15.25 -5.68 10.49
CA GLN A 93 14.77 -6.80 9.71
C GLN A 93 14.22 -6.32 8.37
N PRO A 94 14.24 -7.16 7.32
CA PRO A 94 13.65 -6.76 6.03
C PRO A 94 12.15 -6.50 6.16
N ALA A 95 11.66 -5.51 5.43
CA ALA A 95 10.23 -5.26 5.33
C ALA A 95 9.54 -6.43 4.65
N LEU A 96 8.33 -6.80 5.13
CA LEU A 96 7.55 -7.86 4.50
C LEU A 96 7.08 -7.45 3.10
N ALA A 97 6.79 -6.17 2.92
CA ALA A 97 6.35 -5.64 1.64
C ALA A 97 6.84 -4.20 1.50
N PRO A 98 7.32 -3.82 0.31
CA PRO A 98 7.80 -2.44 0.08
C PRO A 98 6.63 -1.49 -0.14
N TYR A 99 5.91 -1.18 0.93
CA TYR A 99 4.70 -0.37 0.88
C TYR A 99 4.92 1.00 0.21
N TRP A 100 6.13 1.54 0.33
CA TRP A 100 6.46 2.87 -0.19
C TRP A 100 6.36 2.96 -1.72
N ARG A 101 6.30 1.83 -2.41
CA ARG A 101 6.14 1.77 -3.87
C ARG A 101 4.69 1.98 -4.30
N VAL A 102 3.75 2.08 -3.35
CA VAL A 102 2.36 2.40 -3.64
C VAL A 102 2.12 3.87 -3.35
N ILE A 103 1.60 4.58 -4.35
CA ILE A 103 1.38 6.03 -4.26
C ILE A 103 -0.07 6.34 -4.64
N ARG A 104 -0.50 7.56 -4.35
CA ARG A 104 -1.83 8.00 -4.78
C ARG A 104 -1.88 8.09 -6.30
N ASP A 105 -3.10 8.08 -6.85
CA ASP A 105 -3.30 8.09 -8.31
C ASP A 105 -2.71 9.32 -8.98
N ASP A 106 -2.57 10.42 -8.27
CA ASP A 106 -1.95 11.65 -8.80
C ASP A 106 -0.44 11.72 -8.54
N GLY A 107 0.15 10.66 -8.02
CA GLY A 107 1.58 10.60 -7.73
C GLY A 107 1.96 11.15 -6.36
N SER A 108 1.02 11.66 -5.59
CA SER A 108 1.32 12.22 -4.27
C SER A 108 1.40 11.13 -3.20
N LEU A 109 2.03 11.49 -2.08
CA LEU A 109 2.18 10.61 -0.93
C LEU A 109 1.13 10.97 0.13
N SER A 110 0.51 9.93 0.71
CA SER A 110 -0.56 10.14 1.68
C SER A 110 -0.01 10.57 3.04
N PRO A 111 -0.59 11.60 3.67
CA PRO A 111 -0.19 11.96 5.04
C PRO A 111 -0.63 10.94 6.08
N LYS A 112 -1.51 10.00 5.71
CA LYS A 112 -2.06 9.00 6.63
C LYS A 112 -1.27 7.71 6.69
N THR A 113 -0.27 7.54 5.81
CA THR A 113 0.57 6.34 5.82
C THR A 113 1.41 6.31 7.09
N PRO A 114 1.50 5.17 7.78
CA PRO A 114 2.36 5.05 8.96
C PRO A 114 3.79 5.49 8.67
N GLY A 115 4.35 6.30 9.56
CA GLY A 115 5.65 6.94 9.35
C GLY A 115 5.57 8.26 8.63
N GLY A 116 4.44 8.56 7.98
CA GLY A 116 4.20 9.82 7.29
C GLY A 116 4.81 9.89 5.90
N PRO A 117 4.46 10.96 5.13
CA PRO A 117 4.95 11.11 3.77
C PRO A 117 6.45 11.34 3.67
N GLU A 118 7.05 11.97 4.67
CA GLU A 118 8.49 12.21 4.69
C GLU A 118 9.29 10.91 4.72
N LEU A 119 8.87 9.94 5.54
CA LEU A 119 9.55 8.65 5.62
C LEU A 119 9.36 7.87 4.33
N GLN A 120 8.15 7.88 3.78
CA GLN A 120 7.90 7.22 2.50
C GLN A 120 8.76 7.84 1.39
N ALA A 121 8.86 9.19 1.37
CA ALA A 121 9.70 9.88 0.40
C ALA A 121 11.16 9.46 0.53
N GLN A 122 11.66 9.30 1.75
CA GLN A 122 13.02 8.85 1.99
C GLN A 122 13.24 7.46 1.39
N ARG A 123 12.31 6.53 1.62
CA ARG A 123 12.40 5.18 1.05
C ARG A 123 12.44 5.22 -0.47
N LEU A 124 11.61 6.08 -1.07
CA LEU A 124 11.57 6.22 -2.53
C LEU A 124 12.84 6.85 -3.08
N ARG A 125 13.41 7.84 -2.39
CA ARG A 125 14.68 8.42 -2.80
C ARG A 125 15.80 7.38 -2.80
N GLU A 126 15.77 6.46 -1.84
CA GLU A 126 16.73 5.36 -1.77
C GLU A 126 16.63 4.44 -2.98
N GLU A 127 15.48 4.44 -3.66
CA GLU A 127 15.29 3.65 -4.89
C GLU A 127 15.49 4.50 -6.16
N GLY A 128 16.00 5.71 -6.01
CA GLY A 128 16.33 6.55 -7.16
C GLY A 128 15.25 7.53 -7.60
N HIS A 129 14.14 7.60 -6.88
CA HIS A 129 13.09 8.55 -7.24
C HIS A 129 13.39 9.95 -6.74
N SER A 130 12.91 10.94 -7.49
CA SER A 130 12.93 12.33 -7.08
C SER A 130 11.57 12.71 -6.52
N ILE A 131 11.57 13.52 -5.48
CA ILE A 131 10.33 13.92 -4.81
C ILE A 131 10.23 15.46 -4.88
N ASP A 132 9.12 15.94 -5.42
CA ASP A 132 8.81 17.37 -5.47
C ASP A 132 7.83 17.73 -4.38
N GLN A 133 7.88 18.97 -3.93
CA GLN A 133 6.86 19.49 -3.05
C GLN A 133 5.95 20.40 -3.86
N VAL A 134 4.67 20.03 -3.98
CA VAL A 134 3.67 20.79 -4.70
C VAL A 134 2.62 21.21 -3.68
N ARG A 135 2.62 22.49 -3.32
CA ARG A 135 1.79 23.02 -2.24
C ARG A 135 2.14 22.27 -0.94
N ALA A 136 1.14 21.68 -0.28
CA ALA A 136 1.36 20.96 0.98
C ALA A 136 1.64 19.46 0.78
N ARG A 137 1.86 19.01 -0.47
CA ARG A 137 2.00 17.58 -0.75
C ARG A 137 3.35 17.25 -1.35
N LEU A 138 3.84 16.06 -1.00
CA LEU A 138 5.01 15.48 -1.65
C LEU A 138 4.54 14.64 -2.82
N VAL A 139 5.17 14.78 -3.97
CA VAL A 139 4.77 14.11 -5.21
C VAL A 139 5.99 13.48 -5.85
N VAL A 140 5.87 12.24 -6.31
CA VAL A 140 6.96 11.57 -7.03
C VAL A 140 7.08 12.17 -8.42
N THR A 141 8.24 12.71 -8.74
CA THR A 141 8.52 13.34 -10.03
C THR A 141 8.46 12.30 -11.14
N ASN A 142 7.71 12.61 -12.21
CA ASN A 142 7.57 11.71 -13.37
C ASN A 142 7.09 10.31 -13.00
N PHE A 143 6.21 10.21 -12.03
CA PHE A 143 5.82 8.91 -11.49
C PHE A 143 5.27 7.95 -12.55
N ARG A 144 4.63 8.48 -13.61
CA ARG A 144 4.05 7.63 -14.66
C ARG A 144 5.09 6.81 -15.40
N GLU A 145 6.32 7.29 -15.46
CA GLU A 145 7.41 6.57 -16.15
C GLU A 145 7.84 5.31 -15.41
N TYR A 146 7.52 5.21 -14.12
CA TYR A 146 7.95 4.10 -13.29
C TYR A 146 6.81 3.16 -12.91
N LEU A 147 5.62 3.37 -13.45
CA LEU A 147 4.48 2.53 -13.10
C LEU A 147 4.70 1.10 -13.57
N PHE A 148 4.44 0.18 -12.64
CA PHE A 148 4.53 -1.25 -12.87
C PHE A 148 3.22 -1.73 -13.50
N SER A 149 3.31 -2.54 -14.52
CA SER A 149 2.12 -3.05 -15.21
C SER A 149 2.02 -4.58 -15.14
#